data_5de79110f4a8142fa6afb7050e21702f
#
_entry.id   5de79110f4a8142fa6afb7050e21702f
#
_cell.length_a   1.000
_cell.length_b   1.000
_cell.length_c   1.000
_cell.angle_alpha   90.00
_cell.angle_beta   90.00
_cell.angle_gamma   90.00
#
_symmetry.space_group_name_H-M   'P 1'
#
loop_
_entity.id
_entity.type
_entity.pdbx_description
1 polymer ?
#
loop_
_entity_poly.entity_id
_entity_poly.type
_entity_poly.pdbx_seq_one_letter_code
_entity_poly.pdbx_strand_id
1 'polypeptide(L)'
;ADGTRKTWTGMVLWALGAAYSHYYALVAVGIMMFFTGVAVWIKYRGKTWRKGVLAIVAFLIGYAPWLYFFYAGLKNVSRGWWMTEILGLDKSLEIVMGGRRMNVIVFPLLLVLLIVTLVADSSLFSMGEEGIRLQKPSVKRWSDKTYAMVVGACTILGTLAFAYLLSVVMAPMLAQRYLYPLSAVAIMMLVIGSSRVLELVAELENRSWKGLGLSAQLLFVLLLLVMFGMGIQNYRESYGSYEQQKVETDKTLDLIGTPEEDVQMVTNGVKHLGWTVLYYYYPDNEIVNGDYNQAESDRFWSFTPDAMSDEAVAGLQQDGYRVTDYGQMQLAQY
;
A
#
# COMPACT_ATOMS: atom_id res chain seq x y z
N ALA A 1 -4.18 30.00 6.70
CA ALA A 1 -5.43 29.44 6.21
C ALA A 1 -6.42 29.32 7.35
N ASP A 2 -7.33 30.26 7.45
CA ASP A 2 -8.47 30.16 8.38
C ASP A 2 -9.31 28.99 7.92
N GLY A 3 -9.10 27.81 8.53
CA GLY A 3 -9.82 26.61 8.20
C GLY A 3 -11.32 26.86 8.26
N THR A 4 -11.94 27.06 7.09
CA THR A 4 -13.37 27.30 7.00
C THR A 4 -14.11 26.03 7.46
N ARG A 5 -15.36 26.18 7.91
CA ARG A 5 -16.21 25.02 8.27
C ARG A 5 -16.23 23.99 7.15
N LYS A 6 -16.26 24.44 5.89
CA LYS A 6 -16.23 23.56 4.70
C LYS A 6 -14.96 22.70 4.63
N THR A 7 -13.79 23.28 4.93
CA THR A 7 -12.51 22.55 4.90
C THR A 7 -12.48 21.43 5.95
N TRP A 8 -12.93 21.69 7.19
CA TRP A 8 -12.97 20.67 8.24
C TRP A 8 -13.99 19.59 7.95
N THR A 9 -15.17 19.96 7.45
CA THR A 9 -16.18 18.97 7.03
C THR A 9 -15.67 18.11 5.89
N GLY A 10 -15.05 18.73 4.86
CA GLY A 10 -14.43 17.99 3.76
C GLY A 10 -13.36 17.02 4.24
N MET A 11 -12.49 17.44 5.17
CA MET A 11 -11.47 16.57 5.75
C MET A 11 -12.09 15.33 6.44
N VAL A 12 -13.15 15.51 7.22
CA VAL A 12 -13.84 14.40 7.90
C VAL A 12 -14.49 13.45 6.89
N LEU A 13 -15.15 13.99 5.87
CA LEU A 13 -15.81 13.16 4.85
C LEU A 13 -14.81 12.33 4.03
N TRP A 14 -13.71 12.95 3.60
CA TRP A 14 -12.64 12.22 2.89
C TRP A 14 -11.95 11.20 3.79
N ALA A 15 -11.72 11.56 5.06
CA ALA A 15 -11.16 10.64 6.06
C ALA A 15 -12.05 9.42 6.27
N LEU A 16 -13.37 9.61 6.39
CA LEU A 16 -14.34 8.52 6.49
C LEU A 16 -14.34 7.68 5.23
N GLY A 17 -14.39 8.28 4.05
CA GLY A 17 -14.35 7.56 2.78
C GLY A 17 -13.12 6.65 2.66
N ALA A 18 -11.94 7.16 3.03
CA ALA A 18 -10.72 6.35 3.07
C ALA A 18 -10.78 5.24 4.12
N ALA A 19 -11.25 5.54 5.34
CA ALA A 19 -11.34 4.56 6.43
C ALA A 19 -12.34 3.44 6.14
N TYR A 20 -13.45 3.74 5.49
CA TYR A 20 -14.43 2.73 5.05
C TYR A 20 -13.94 1.88 3.88
N SER A 21 -13.00 2.39 3.07
CA SER A 21 -12.48 1.64 1.93
C SER A 21 -11.50 0.54 2.32
N HIS A 22 -10.68 0.77 3.36
CA HIS A 22 -9.64 -0.19 3.75
C HIS A 22 -9.11 0.04 5.18
N TYR A 23 -8.84 -1.06 5.92
CA TYR A 23 -8.34 -0.98 7.32
C TYR A 23 -7.01 -0.24 7.46
N TYR A 24 -6.09 -0.41 6.53
CA TYR A 24 -4.82 0.33 6.56
C TYR A 24 -4.99 1.81 6.20
N ALA A 25 -5.99 2.14 5.39
CA ALA A 25 -6.35 3.53 5.16
C ALA A 25 -6.94 4.17 6.42
N LEU A 26 -7.71 3.42 7.24
CA LEU A 26 -8.13 3.86 8.58
C LEU A 26 -6.93 4.23 9.45
N VAL A 27 -5.92 3.34 9.52
CA VAL A 27 -4.70 3.59 10.32
C VAL A 27 -3.96 4.82 9.81
N ALA A 28 -3.75 4.91 8.49
CA ALA A 28 -3.07 6.04 7.86
C ALA A 28 -3.80 7.37 8.12
N VAL A 29 -5.12 7.37 7.98
CA VAL A 29 -5.97 8.55 8.26
C VAL A 29 -5.93 8.91 9.75
N GLY A 30 -6.01 7.95 10.65
CA GLY A 30 -5.92 8.18 12.10
C GLY A 30 -4.59 8.86 12.48
N ILE A 31 -3.47 8.35 11.96
CA ILE A 31 -2.14 8.93 12.17
C ILE A 31 -2.05 10.33 11.54
N MET A 32 -2.55 10.49 10.30
CA MET A 32 -2.57 11.80 9.61
C MET A 32 -3.37 12.84 10.39
N MET A 33 -4.56 12.49 10.88
CA MET A 33 -5.39 13.39 11.68
C MET A 33 -4.73 13.75 13.00
N PHE A 34 -4.08 12.79 13.66
CA PHE A 34 -3.32 13.04 14.89
C PHE A 34 -2.20 14.07 14.64
N PHE A 35 -1.32 13.82 13.67
CA PHE A 35 -0.22 14.76 13.38
C PHE A 35 -0.70 16.10 12.82
N THR A 36 -1.79 16.13 12.06
CA THR A 36 -2.45 17.37 11.64
C THR A 36 -2.96 18.16 12.85
N GLY A 37 -3.58 17.47 13.81
CA GLY A 37 -4.02 18.08 15.07
C GLY A 37 -2.85 18.70 15.86
N VAL A 38 -1.73 17.95 15.97
CA VAL A 38 -0.49 18.44 16.60
C VAL A 38 0.06 19.66 15.85
N ALA A 39 0.15 19.61 14.53
CA ALA A 39 0.63 20.72 13.69
C ALA A 39 -0.24 21.98 13.86
N VAL A 40 -1.55 21.83 13.84
CA VAL A 40 -2.51 22.92 14.07
C VAL A 40 -2.37 23.49 15.49
N TRP A 41 -2.20 22.64 16.49
CA TRP A 41 -1.98 23.08 17.87
C TRP A 41 -0.70 23.88 18.05
N ILE A 42 0.41 23.44 17.43
CA ILE A 42 1.70 24.15 17.48
C ILE A 42 1.61 25.51 16.79
N LYS A 43 1.02 25.53 15.57
CA LYS A 43 1.02 26.72 14.71
C LYS A 43 0.01 27.77 15.13
N TYR A 44 -1.22 27.36 15.45
CA TYR A 44 -2.37 28.27 15.57
C TYR A 44 -2.92 28.40 16.98
N ARG A 45 -2.23 28.05 18.02
CA ARG A 45 -2.64 28.12 19.42
C ARG A 45 -4.00 28.81 19.67
N GLY A 46 -4.95 28.18 20.36
CA GLY A 46 -6.21 28.82 20.74
C GLY A 46 -7.44 28.25 20.03
N LYS A 47 -8.30 29.07 19.41
CA LYS A 47 -9.65 28.62 18.92
C LYS A 47 -9.63 27.54 17.87
N THR A 48 -8.55 27.39 17.09
CA THR A 48 -8.49 26.47 15.96
C THR A 48 -8.31 25.00 16.40
N TRP A 49 -7.64 24.74 17.53
CA TRP A 49 -7.46 23.38 18.03
C TRP A 49 -8.79 22.69 18.38
N ARG A 50 -9.77 23.47 18.87
CA ARG A 50 -11.12 22.96 19.17
C ARG A 50 -11.80 22.42 17.92
N LYS A 51 -11.62 23.08 16.76
CA LYS A 51 -12.14 22.58 15.48
C LYS A 51 -11.48 21.25 15.08
N GLY A 52 -10.18 21.11 15.31
CA GLY A 52 -9.44 19.88 15.09
C GLY A 52 -9.97 18.72 15.96
N VAL A 53 -10.17 18.98 17.26
CA VAL A 53 -10.77 17.98 18.17
C VAL A 53 -12.18 17.60 17.72
N LEU A 54 -13.02 18.58 17.36
CA LEU A 54 -14.37 18.33 16.86
C LEU A 54 -14.34 17.49 15.57
N ALA A 55 -13.38 17.71 14.68
CA ALA A 55 -13.21 16.90 13.47
C ALA A 55 -12.83 15.45 13.81
N ILE A 56 -11.92 15.24 14.76
CA ILE A 56 -11.55 13.89 15.24
C ILE A 56 -12.77 13.20 15.87
N VAL A 57 -13.51 13.90 16.73
CA VAL A 57 -14.72 13.35 17.38
C VAL A 57 -15.78 12.99 16.30
N ALA A 58 -16.00 13.90 15.34
CA ALA A 58 -16.94 13.64 14.24
C ALA A 58 -16.49 12.42 13.38
N PHE A 59 -15.19 12.27 13.12
CA PHE A 59 -14.65 11.10 12.45
C PHE A 59 -14.90 9.82 13.26
N LEU A 60 -14.61 9.81 14.57
CA LEU A 60 -14.82 8.64 15.43
C LEU A 60 -16.29 8.25 15.50
N ILE A 61 -17.21 9.23 15.65
CA ILE A 61 -18.65 8.98 15.62
C ILE A 61 -19.08 8.42 14.27
N GLY A 62 -18.60 9.02 13.16
CA GLY A 62 -18.93 8.56 11.82
C GLY A 62 -18.39 7.16 11.50
N TYR A 63 -17.27 6.75 12.11
CA TYR A 63 -16.68 5.43 11.93
C TYR A 63 -17.24 4.38 12.91
N ALA A 64 -17.88 4.79 14.00
CA ALA A 64 -18.37 3.90 15.05
C ALA A 64 -19.23 2.72 14.54
N PRO A 65 -20.15 2.89 13.55
CA PRO A 65 -20.94 1.77 13.02
C PRO A 65 -20.08 0.65 12.42
N TRP A 66 -18.88 0.99 11.90
CA TRP A 66 -17.95 0.03 11.26
C TRP A 66 -17.08 -0.73 12.26
N LEU A 67 -16.99 -0.28 13.51
CA LEU A 67 -16.18 -0.93 14.56
C LEU A 67 -16.62 -2.37 14.82
N TYR A 68 -17.89 -2.67 14.65
CA TYR A 68 -18.41 -4.05 14.76
C TYR A 68 -17.76 -4.97 13.72
N PHE A 69 -17.75 -4.55 12.45
CA PHE A 69 -17.14 -5.33 11.36
C PHE A 69 -15.62 -5.41 11.49
N PHE A 70 -15.00 -4.34 11.96
CA PHE A 70 -13.57 -4.32 12.27
C PHE A 70 -13.19 -5.34 13.34
N TYR A 71 -13.96 -5.38 14.45
CA TYR A 71 -13.76 -6.34 15.53
C TYR A 71 -13.99 -7.79 15.05
N ALA A 72 -15.04 -8.04 14.29
CA ALA A 72 -15.33 -9.34 13.70
C ALA A 72 -14.18 -9.81 12.78
N GLY A 73 -13.63 -8.89 11.97
CA GLY A 73 -12.46 -9.15 11.13
C GLY A 73 -11.21 -9.53 11.93
N LEU A 74 -10.91 -8.80 13.01
CA LEU A 74 -9.78 -9.11 13.90
C LEU A 74 -9.90 -10.49 14.54
N LYS A 75 -11.12 -10.88 14.96
CA LYS A 75 -11.37 -12.21 15.53
C LYS A 75 -11.14 -13.34 14.52
N ASN A 76 -11.43 -13.10 13.24
CA ASN A 76 -11.17 -14.08 12.19
C ASN A 76 -9.68 -14.26 11.91
N VAL A 77 -8.90 -13.18 11.98
CA VAL A 77 -7.43 -13.23 11.83
C VAL A 77 -6.77 -14.14 12.87
N SER A 78 -7.27 -14.16 14.11
CA SER A 78 -6.74 -15.00 15.19
C SER A 78 -7.00 -16.50 14.98
N ARG A 79 -7.89 -16.88 14.07
CA ARG A 79 -8.23 -18.30 13.78
C ARG A 79 -7.40 -18.93 12.68
N GLY A 80 -6.59 -18.18 12.00
CA GLY A 80 -5.70 -18.61 10.91
C GLY A 80 -5.54 -17.49 9.90
N TRP A 81 -4.32 -17.17 9.56
CA TRP A 81 -3.99 -16.13 8.60
C TRP A 81 -3.16 -16.74 7.48
N TRP A 82 -3.49 -16.41 6.25
CA TRP A 82 -2.89 -16.97 5.05
C TRP A 82 -1.43 -16.52 4.78
N MET A 83 -0.98 -15.45 5.47
CA MET A 83 0.40 -14.97 5.32
C MET A 83 1.31 -15.68 6.31
N THR A 84 2.41 -16.22 5.81
CA THR A 84 3.44 -16.91 6.62
C THR A 84 4.62 -16.01 6.98
N GLU A 85 4.85 -14.97 6.18
CA GLU A 85 6.01 -14.09 6.33
C GLU A 85 5.62 -12.61 6.45
N ILE A 86 6.41 -11.86 7.22
CA ILE A 86 6.26 -10.39 7.33
C ILE A 86 7.01 -9.75 6.16
N LEU A 87 6.32 -8.90 5.42
CA LEU A 87 6.95 -8.12 4.35
C LEU A 87 8.05 -7.22 4.90
N GLY A 88 9.27 -7.29 4.38
CA GLY A 88 10.40 -6.46 4.79
C GLY A 88 10.14 -4.97 4.58
N LEU A 89 10.80 -4.12 5.38
CA LEU A 89 10.66 -2.66 5.28
C LEU A 89 11.11 -2.12 3.93
N ASP A 90 12.16 -2.70 3.33
CA ASP A 90 12.64 -2.36 1.99
C ASP A 90 11.57 -2.58 0.94
N LYS A 91 10.92 -3.74 0.95
CA LYS A 91 9.81 -4.07 0.07
C LYS A 91 8.58 -3.21 0.33
N SER A 92 8.30 -2.90 1.58
CA SER A 92 7.20 -2.01 1.94
C SER A 92 7.41 -0.60 1.39
N LEU A 93 8.64 -0.06 1.47
CA LEU A 93 8.97 1.23 0.87
C LEU A 93 8.93 1.19 -0.66
N GLU A 94 9.42 0.12 -1.30
CA GLU A 94 9.29 -0.07 -2.75
C GLU A 94 7.82 0.05 -3.19
N ILE A 95 6.90 -0.59 -2.49
CA ILE A 95 5.48 -0.57 -2.81
C ILE A 95 4.87 0.83 -2.63
N VAL A 96 5.16 1.47 -1.48
CA VAL A 96 4.67 2.82 -1.18
C VAL A 96 5.14 3.83 -2.23
N MET A 97 6.36 3.66 -2.76
CA MET A 97 6.93 4.55 -3.76
C MET A 97 6.59 4.16 -5.22
N GLY A 98 5.71 3.19 -5.43
CA GLY A 98 5.24 2.80 -6.76
C GLY A 98 6.03 1.67 -7.44
N GLY A 99 6.76 0.87 -6.65
CA GLY A 99 7.54 -0.27 -7.11
C GLY A 99 9.05 -0.02 -7.13
N ARG A 100 9.82 -1.08 -7.35
CA ARG A 100 11.28 -1.08 -7.24
C ARG A 100 11.97 0.03 -8.06
N ARG A 101 11.57 0.19 -9.31
CA ARG A 101 12.15 1.20 -10.21
C ARG A 101 11.81 2.62 -9.77
N MET A 102 10.55 2.83 -9.38
CA MET A 102 10.07 4.14 -8.93
C MET A 102 10.70 4.53 -7.59
N ASN A 103 10.91 3.58 -6.70
CA ASN A 103 11.50 3.81 -5.38
C ASN A 103 12.88 4.48 -5.48
N VAL A 104 13.71 4.11 -6.45
CA VAL A 104 15.07 4.69 -6.65
C VAL A 104 15.01 6.20 -6.95
N ILE A 105 13.91 6.69 -7.51
CA ILE A 105 13.71 8.11 -7.84
C ILE A 105 12.84 8.80 -6.80
N VAL A 106 11.69 8.21 -6.47
CA VAL A 106 10.65 8.84 -5.63
C VAL A 106 11.12 9.02 -4.19
N PHE A 107 11.76 8.01 -3.61
CA PHE A 107 12.20 8.08 -2.22
C PHE A 107 13.26 9.16 -1.99
N PRO A 108 14.40 9.21 -2.72
CA PRO A 108 15.39 10.27 -2.55
C PRO A 108 14.81 11.65 -2.91
N LEU A 109 13.94 11.75 -3.92
CA LEU A 109 13.28 13.00 -4.26
C LEU A 109 12.41 13.51 -3.11
N LEU A 110 11.58 12.66 -2.51
CA LEU A 110 10.77 13.02 -1.34
C LEU A 110 11.64 13.47 -0.17
N LEU A 111 12.75 12.78 0.07
CA LEU A 111 13.70 13.15 1.11
C LEU A 111 14.32 14.52 0.86
N VAL A 112 14.77 14.78 -0.38
CA VAL A 112 15.34 16.09 -0.79
C VAL A 112 14.28 17.17 -0.65
N LEU A 113 13.06 16.97 -1.15
CA LEU A 113 11.97 17.95 -1.02
C LEU A 113 11.65 18.25 0.44
N LEU A 114 11.60 17.23 1.30
CA LEU A 114 11.37 17.39 2.74
C LEU A 114 12.50 18.20 3.40
N ILE A 115 13.76 17.84 3.12
CA ILE A 115 14.92 18.54 3.69
C ILE A 115 14.94 20.01 3.23
N VAL A 116 14.80 20.25 1.92
CA VAL A 116 14.82 21.62 1.37
C VAL A 116 13.71 22.47 1.98
N THR A 117 12.48 21.95 2.07
CA THR A 117 11.37 22.70 2.67
C THR A 117 11.60 22.97 4.17
N LEU A 118 12.10 21.98 4.90
CA LEU A 118 12.45 22.13 6.32
C LEU A 118 13.55 23.17 6.55
N VAL A 119 14.62 23.10 5.78
CA VAL A 119 15.76 24.04 5.90
C VAL A 119 15.33 25.47 5.56
N ALA A 120 14.60 25.65 4.47
CA ALA A 120 14.13 26.95 4.03
C ALA A 120 13.18 27.60 5.03
N ASP A 121 12.23 26.85 5.57
CA ASP A 121 11.20 27.40 6.47
C ASP A 121 11.65 27.47 7.94
N SER A 122 12.69 26.73 8.34
CA SER A 122 13.17 26.74 9.73
C SER A 122 13.98 27.98 10.08
N SER A 123 14.28 28.86 9.09
CA SER A 123 15.16 30.03 9.26
C SER A 123 16.51 29.69 9.92
N LEU A 124 17.01 28.46 9.63
CA LEU A 124 18.31 28.00 10.14
C LEU A 124 19.45 28.94 9.70
N PHE A 125 19.29 29.58 8.54
CA PHE A 125 20.24 30.48 7.97
C PHE A 125 19.63 31.87 7.80
N SER A 126 20.17 32.86 8.47
CA SER A 126 19.90 34.30 8.18
C SER A 126 21.11 34.90 7.48
N MET A 127 20.92 35.48 6.31
CA MET A 127 21.94 36.32 5.69
C MET A 127 21.87 37.72 6.33
N GLY A 128 22.87 38.05 7.15
CA GLY A 128 23.09 39.40 7.65
C GLY A 128 24.28 40.04 6.90
N GLU A 129 24.48 41.33 7.10
CA GLU A 129 25.63 42.08 6.53
C GLU A 129 27.00 41.45 6.89
N GLU A 130 27.07 40.71 7.99
CA GLU A 130 28.29 40.04 8.49
C GLU A 130 28.41 38.55 8.06
N GLY A 131 27.53 38.05 7.19
CA GLY A 131 27.55 36.68 6.69
C GLY A 131 26.40 35.80 7.16
N ILE A 132 26.55 34.48 6.99
CA ILE A 132 25.53 33.48 7.35
C ILE A 132 25.54 33.23 8.86
N ARG A 133 24.47 33.54 9.54
CA ARG A 133 24.30 33.22 10.97
C ARG A 133 23.31 32.05 11.12
N LEU A 134 23.71 31.05 11.92
CA LEU A 134 22.83 29.95 12.33
C LEU A 134 21.86 30.47 13.43
N GLN A 135 20.56 30.38 13.14
CA GLN A 135 19.51 30.71 14.12
C GLN A 135 18.87 29.44 14.68
N LYS A 136 18.30 29.52 15.87
CA LYS A 136 17.52 28.40 16.41
C LYS A 136 16.31 28.14 15.54
N PRO A 137 16.10 26.87 15.08
CA PRO A 137 14.97 26.51 14.26
C PRO A 137 13.65 26.81 14.99
N SER A 138 12.71 27.43 14.30
CA SER A 138 11.40 27.73 14.85
C SER A 138 10.30 27.06 14.06
N VAL A 139 9.78 25.95 14.58
CA VAL A 139 8.68 25.18 13.97
C VAL A 139 7.45 26.06 13.69
N LYS A 140 7.18 27.09 14.50
CA LYS A 140 6.06 28.01 14.29
C LYS A 140 6.12 28.81 12.99
N ARG A 141 7.30 28.94 12.40
CA ARG A 141 7.50 29.72 11.15
C ARG A 141 7.31 28.87 9.91
N TRP A 142 7.16 27.56 10.06
CA TRP A 142 6.97 26.68 8.91
C TRP A 142 5.73 27.07 8.11
N SER A 143 5.85 26.98 6.79
CA SER A 143 4.73 27.12 5.86
C SER A 143 3.72 25.98 6.06
N ASP A 144 2.49 26.18 5.61
CA ASP A 144 1.48 25.10 5.63
C ASP A 144 1.93 23.90 4.79
N LYS A 145 2.69 24.17 3.73
CA LYS A 145 3.25 23.11 2.85
C LYS A 145 4.31 22.28 3.58
N THR A 146 5.19 22.90 4.34
CA THR A 146 6.19 22.20 5.15
C THR A 146 5.54 21.37 6.26
N TYR A 147 4.52 21.91 6.93
CA TYR A 147 3.73 21.09 7.85
C TYR A 147 3.08 19.90 7.18
N ALA A 148 2.49 20.07 5.98
CA ALA A 148 1.88 18.98 5.24
C ALA A 148 2.90 17.90 4.83
N MET A 149 4.12 18.31 4.44
CA MET A 149 5.23 17.38 4.16
C MET A 149 5.62 16.54 5.38
N VAL A 150 5.77 17.20 6.53
CA VAL A 150 6.10 16.50 7.78
C VAL A 150 4.98 15.58 8.22
N VAL A 151 3.73 16.03 8.15
CA VAL A 151 2.55 15.18 8.46
C VAL A 151 2.50 13.96 7.52
N GLY A 152 2.75 14.16 6.22
CA GLY A 152 2.82 13.06 5.25
C GLY A 152 3.91 12.05 5.58
N ALA A 153 5.11 12.52 5.89
CA ALA A 153 6.23 11.66 6.30
C ALA A 153 5.91 10.88 7.58
N CYS A 154 5.37 11.56 8.60
CA CYS A 154 4.92 10.90 9.84
C CYS A 154 3.80 9.91 9.60
N THR A 155 2.91 10.16 8.63
CA THR A 155 1.84 9.24 8.26
C THR A 155 2.40 7.97 7.63
N ILE A 156 3.30 8.09 6.66
CA ILE A 156 3.94 6.92 6.03
C ILE A 156 4.71 6.11 7.07
N LEU A 157 5.63 6.75 7.80
CA LEU A 157 6.48 6.07 8.77
C LEU A 157 5.67 5.49 9.94
N GLY A 158 4.71 6.24 10.45
CA GLY A 158 3.86 5.79 11.55
C GLY A 158 2.96 4.63 11.17
N THR A 159 2.41 4.63 9.95
CA THR A 159 1.58 3.52 9.47
C THR A 159 2.42 2.27 9.23
N LEU A 160 3.61 2.40 8.62
CA LEU A 160 4.53 1.27 8.43
C LEU A 160 4.98 0.70 9.79
N ALA A 161 5.36 1.56 10.74
CA ALA A 161 5.76 1.14 12.07
C ALA A 161 4.62 0.43 12.82
N PHE A 162 3.40 0.98 12.76
CA PHE A 162 2.22 0.35 13.35
C PHE A 162 1.91 -1.00 12.71
N ALA A 163 1.92 -1.07 11.38
CA ALA A 163 1.65 -2.30 10.64
C ALA A 163 2.70 -3.39 10.93
N TYR A 164 3.97 -3.01 11.00
CA TYR A 164 5.05 -3.92 11.35
C TYR A 164 4.91 -4.43 12.79
N LEU A 165 4.66 -3.53 13.74
CA LEU A 165 4.45 -3.89 15.15
C LEU A 165 3.26 -4.85 15.30
N LEU A 166 2.15 -4.56 14.64
CA LEU A 166 0.96 -5.42 14.64
C LEU A 166 1.27 -6.79 14.05
N SER A 167 2.05 -6.84 12.97
CA SER A 167 2.47 -8.10 12.31
C SER A 167 3.38 -8.96 13.21
N VAL A 168 4.22 -8.34 14.04
CA VAL A 168 5.08 -9.05 14.99
C VAL A 168 4.26 -9.57 16.19
N VAL A 169 3.29 -8.79 16.67
CA VAL A 169 2.56 -9.11 17.91
C VAL A 169 1.40 -10.09 17.67
N MET A 170 0.72 -10.00 16.53
CA MET A 170 -0.49 -10.79 16.27
C MET A 170 -0.27 -11.87 15.21
N ALA A 171 -0.06 -11.46 13.97
CA ALA A 171 0.15 -12.32 12.81
C ALA A 171 0.72 -11.48 11.66
N PRO A 172 1.44 -12.07 10.69
CA PRO A 172 1.94 -11.35 9.52
C PRO A 172 0.79 -10.70 8.73
N MET A 173 0.54 -9.40 8.95
CA MET A 173 -0.58 -8.67 8.34
C MET A 173 -0.14 -7.70 7.25
N LEU A 174 1.16 -7.52 7.03
CA LEU A 174 1.71 -6.53 6.11
C LEU A 174 1.74 -7.09 4.69
N ALA A 175 0.59 -7.07 3.99
CA ALA A 175 0.49 -7.47 2.59
C ALA A 175 0.70 -6.27 1.66
N GLN A 176 1.23 -6.54 0.47
CA GLN A 176 1.50 -5.53 -0.56
C GLN A 176 0.30 -4.62 -0.84
N ARG A 177 -0.88 -5.19 -1.06
CA ARG A 177 -2.12 -4.46 -1.36
C ARG A 177 -2.55 -3.48 -0.26
N TYR A 178 -2.11 -3.72 0.97
CA TYR A 178 -2.49 -2.89 2.12
C TYR A 178 -1.69 -1.60 2.22
N LEU A 179 -0.59 -1.49 1.48
CA LEU A 179 0.28 -0.32 1.47
C LEU A 179 -0.10 0.73 0.41
N TYR A 180 -0.94 0.40 -0.56
CA TYR A 180 -1.37 1.34 -1.60
C TYR A 180 -1.95 2.67 -1.09
N PRO A 181 -2.71 2.74 0.02
CA PRO A 181 -3.14 4.02 0.57
C PRO A 181 -1.98 4.98 0.89
N LEU A 182 -0.82 4.45 1.29
CA LEU A 182 0.38 5.25 1.56
C LEU A 182 1.02 5.83 0.29
N SER A 183 0.85 5.16 -0.85
CA SER A 183 1.32 5.71 -2.14
C SER A 183 0.59 7.02 -2.49
N ALA A 184 -0.70 7.14 -2.16
CA ALA A 184 -1.43 8.38 -2.32
C ALA A 184 -0.84 9.51 -1.45
N VAL A 185 -0.41 9.20 -0.21
CA VAL A 185 0.27 10.16 0.66
C VAL A 185 1.63 10.58 0.07
N ALA A 186 2.40 9.63 -0.47
CA ALA A 186 3.67 9.92 -1.13
C ALA A 186 3.49 10.84 -2.36
N ILE A 187 2.47 10.59 -3.19
CA ILE A 187 2.13 11.46 -4.34
C ILE A 187 1.74 12.86 -3.85
N MET A 188 0.91 12.96 -2.82
CA MET A 188 0.54 14.25 -2.23
C MET A 188 1.78 15.01 -1.73
N MET A 189 2.71 14.33 -1.07
CA MET A 189 3.97 14.93 -0.64
C MET A 189 4.82 15.41 -1.81
N LEU A 190 4.91 14.64 -2.92
CA LEU A 190 5.61 15.07 -4.14
C LEU A 190 5.03 16.38 -4.67
N VAL A 191 3.72 16.46 -4.81
CA VAL A 191 3.04 17.66 -5.34
C VAL A 191 3.27 18.87 -4.43
N ILE A 192 3.05 18.70 -3.12
CA ILE A 192 3.19 19.80 -2.14
C ILE A 192 4.64 20.26 -2.03
N GLY A 193 5.58 19.32 -1.91
CA GLY A 193 7.01 19.61 -1.79
C GLY A 193 7.54 20.32 -3.03
N SER A 194 7.19 19.82 -4.22
CA SER A 194 7.59 20.46 -5.48
C SER A 194 7.01 21.87 -5.62
N SER A 195 5.74 22.05 -5.26
CA SER A 195 5.11 23.37 -5.27
C SER A 195 5.85 24.34 -4.31
N ARG A 196 6.31 23.88 -3.15
CA ARG A 196 7.07 24.72 -2.22
C ARG A 196 8.46 25.06 -2.76
N VAL A 197 9.15 24.09 -3.35
CA VAL A 197 10.46 24.34 -3.96
C VAL A 197 10.36 25.34 -5.11
N LEU A 198 9.33 25.22 -5.96
CA LEU A 198 9.11 26.19 -7.06
C LEU A 198 8.86 27.61 -6.54
N GLU A 199 8.13 27.78 -5.41
CA GLU A 199 7.97 29.09 -4.75
C GLU A 199 9.32 29.63 -4.26
N LEU A 200 10.14 28.80 -3.61
CA LEU A 200 11.46 29.19 -3.13
C LEU A 200 12.38 29.61 -4.29
N VAL A 201 12.33 28.87 -5.40
CA VAL A 201 13.09 29.20 -6.60
C VAL A 201 12.63 30.55 -7.18
N ALA A 202 11.32 30.80 -7.25
CA ALA A 202 10.78 32.09 -7.72
C ALA A 202 11.18 33.26 -6.82
N GLU A 203 11.24 33.04 -5.50
CA GLU A 203 11.76 34.04 -4.53
C GLU A 203 13.23 34.37 -4.79
N LEU A 204 14.06 33.36 -5.13
CA LEU A 204 15.49 33.52 -5.45
C LEU A 204 15.69 34.20 -6.82
N GLU A 205 14.86 33.86 -7.82
CA GLU A 205 14.92 34.48 -9.16
C GLU A 205 14.67 36.01 -9.09
N ASN A 206 13.70 36.43 -8.30
CA ASN A 206 13.42 37.84 -8.06
C ASN A 206 14.59 38.62 -7.42
N ARG A 207 15.52 37.91 -6.76
CA ARG A 207 16.66 38.53 -6.08
C ARG A 207 17.91 38.60 -6.94
N SER A 208 18.26 37.58 -7.71
CA SER A 208 19.62 37.54 -8.34
C SER A 208 19.78 36.63 -9.56
N TRP A 209 18.88 35.68 -9.82
CA TRP A 209 19.15 34.58 -10.77
C TRP A 209 18.05 34.47 -11.83
N LYS A 210 18.11 35.35 -12.85
CA LYS A 210 17.15 35.29 -13.98
C LYS A 210 17.21 33.94 -14.71
N GLY A 211 16.05 33.33 -14.93
CA GLY A 211 15.91 32.05 -15.65
C GLY A 211 15.99 30.80 -14.76
N LEU A 212 16.28 30.93 -13.47
CA LEU A 212 16.31 29.78 -12.55
C LEU A 212 14.92 29.14 -12.40
N GLY A 213 13.87 29.95 -12.37
CA GLY A 213 12.47 29.50 -12.25
C GLY A 213 12.06 28.62 -13.44
N LEU A 214 12.38 29.07 -14.65
CA LEU A 214 12.08 28.29 -15.86
C LEU A 214 12.85 26.98 -15.89
N SER A 215 14.14 26.99 -15.54
CA SER A 215 14.97 25.79 -15.51
C SER A 215 14.47 24.76 -14.48
N ALA A 216 14.05 25.22 -13.30
CA ALA A 216 13.47 24.36 -12.27
C ALA A 216 12.13 23.75 -12.71
N GLN A 217 11.27 24.55 -13.37
CA GLN A 217 9.99 24.06 -13.92
C GLN A 217 10.22 23.00 -14.98
N LEU A 218 11.14 23.23 -15.92
CA LEU A 218 11.49 22.27 -16.99
C LEU A 218 12.06 20.98 -16.41
N LEU A 219 12.95 21.07 -15.43
CA LEU A 219 13.50 19.90 -14.74
C LEU A 219 12.39 19.09 -14.05
N PHE A 220 11.44 19.78 -13.40
CA PHE A 220 10.32 19.12 -12.74
C PHE A 220 9.37 18.43 -13.74
N VAL A 221 9.07 19.08 -14.86
CA VAL A 221 8.26 18.48 -15.95
C VAL A 221 8.99 17.25 -16.53
N LEU A 222 10.29 17.34 -16.78
CA LEU A 222 11.09 16.20 -17.26
C LEU A 222 11.02 15.04 -16.27
N LEU A 223 11.18 15.31 -14.97
CA LEU A 223 11.08 14.29 -13.93
C LEU A 223 9.71 13.61 -13.91
N LEU A 224 8.63 14.37 -14.03
CA LEU A 224 7.27 13.82 -14.12
C LEU A 224 7.10 12.94 -15.37
N LEU A 225 7.64 13.35 -16.51
CA LEU A 225 7.61 12.55 -17.75
C LEU A 225 8.37 11.23 -17.59
N VAL A 226 9.56 11.25 -16.95
CA VAL A 226 10.32 10.05 -16.64
C VAL A 226 9.53 9.12 -15.72
N MET A 227 8.95 9.66 -14.64
CA MET A 227 8.12 8.87 -13.72
C MET A 227 6.89 8.28 -14.42
N PHE A 228 6.23 9.04 -15.28
CA PHE A 228 5.09 8.56 -16.08
C PHE A 228 5.51 7.43 -17.03
N GLY A 229 6.65 7.58 -17.74
CA GLY A 229 7.21 6.53 -18.59
C GLY A 229 7.51 5.25 -17.82
N MET A 230 8.12 5.37 -16.64
CA MET A 230 8.38 4.22 -15.75
C MET A 230 7.08 3.57 -15.25
N GLY A 231 6.06 4.38 -14.95
CA GLY A 231 4.73 3.88 -14.57
C GLY A 231 4.09 3.06 -15.69
N ILE A 232 4.14 3.55 -16.93
CA ILE A 232 3.66 2.80 -18.11
C ILE A 232 4.42 1.49 -18.28
N GLN A 233 5.74 1.50 -18.11
CA GLN A 233 6.55 0.30 -18.23
C GLN A 233 6.20 -0.73 -17.15
N ASN A 234 6.07 -0.31 -15.89
CA ASN A 234 5.63 -1.19 -14.81
C ASN A 234 4.24 -1.78 -15.08
N TYR A 235 3.31 -0.95 -15.59
CA TYR A 235 1.98 -1.43 -15.98
C TYR A 235 2.04 -2.49 -17.08
N ARG A 236 2.82 -2.26 -18.14
CA ARG A 236 2.98 -3.22 -19.25
C ARG A 236 3.56 -4.55 -18.76
N GLU A 237 4.57 -4.52 -17.89
CA GLU A 237 5.15 -5.73 -17.32
C GLU A 237 4.15 -6.50 -16.45
N SER A 238 3.41 -5.79 -15.61
CA SER A 238 2.34 -6.39 -14.78
C SER A 238 1.21 -6.96 -15.62
N TYR A 239 0.82 -6.24 -16.69
CA TYR A 239 -0.22 -6.70 -17.61
C TYR A 239 0.23 -7.93 -18.40
N GLY A 240 1.48 -7.95 -18.90
CA GLY A 240 2.05 -9.12 -19.59
C GLY A 240 2.10 -10.35 -18.68
N SER A 241 2.47 -10.19 -17.42
CA SER A 241 2.41 -11.26 -16.43
C SER A 241 0.99 -11.77 -16.19
N TYR A 242 0.02 -10.85 -16.13
CA TYR A 242 -1.40 -11.21 -15.98
C TYR A 242 -1.94 -11.97 -17.21
N GLU A 243 -1.58 -11.53 -18.43
CA GLU A 243 -1.98 -12.25 -19.67
C GLU A 243 -1.40 -13.67 -19.70
N GLN A 244 -0.13 -13.84 -19.32
CA GLN A 244 0.48 -15.16 -19.22
C GLN A 244 -0.26 -16.05 -18.22
N GLN A 245 -0.54 -15.54 -17.02
CA GLN A 245 -1.32 -16.27 -16.02
C GLN A 245 -2.71 -16.65 -16.52
N LYS A 246 -3.38 -15.75 -17.25
CA LYS A 246 -4.68 -16.02 -17.84
C LYS A 246 -4.60 -17.14 -18.88
N VAL A 247 -3.62 -17.11 -19.78
CA VAL A 247 -3.42 -18.16 -20.77
C VAL A 247 -3.13 -19.51 -20.11
N GLU A 248 -2.33 -19.52 -19.04
CA GLU A 248 -2.07 -20.75 -18.27
C GLU A 248 -3.33 -21.26 -17.56
N THR A 249 -4.12 -20.35 -16.98
CA THR A 249 -5.41 -20.70 -16.38
C THR A 249 -6.35 -21.29 -17.41
N ASP A 250 -6.55 -20.63 -18.54
CA ASP A 250 -7.45 -21.07 -19.61
C ASP A 250 -7.04 -22.47 -20.13
N LYS A 251 -5.74 -22.71 -20.37
CA LYS A 251 -5.22 -24.02 -20.77
C LYS A 251 -5.50 -25.10 -19.72
N THR A 252 -5.38 -24.76 -18.44
CA THR A 252 -5.62 -25.72 -17.37
C THR A 252 -7.10 -26.03 -17.23
N LEU A 253 -7.97 -25.02 -17.35
CA LEU A 253 -9.41 -25.21 -17.36
C LEU A 253 -9.87 -26.07 -18.56
N ASP A 254 -9.29 -25.85 -19.74
CA ASP A 254 -9.54 -26.67 -20.93
C ASP A 254 -9.14 -28.15 -20.72
N LEU A 255 -8.03 -28.38 -19.99
CA LEU A 255 -7.56 -29.73 -19.64
C LEU A 255 -8.48 -30.43 -18.63
N ILE A 256 -8.99 -29.72 -17.63
CA ILE A 256 -9.94 -30.24 -16.65
C ILE A 256 -11.28 -30.54 -17.35
N GLY A 257 -11.69 -29.65 -18.26
CA GLY A 257 -12.96 -29.75 -18.98
C GLY A 257 -14.15 -29.60 -18.02
N THR A 258 -15.11 -30.53 -18.16
CA THR A 258 -16.28 -30.62 -17.28
C THR A 258 -16.16 -31.88 -16.43
N PRO A 259 -15.57 -31.81 -15.23
CA PRO A 259 -15.44 -32.96 -14.36
C PRO A 259 -16.80 -33.45 -13.87
N GLU A 260 -16.90 -34.70 -13.54
CA GLU A 260 -18.07 -35.26 -12.86
C GLU A 260 -18.21 -34.64 -11.45
N GLU A 261 -19.42 -34.58 -10.94
CA GLU A 261 -19.71 -33.92 -9.64
C GLU A 261 -19.00 -34.59 -8.44
N ASP A 262 -18.68 -35.89 -8.56
CA ASP A 262 -17.96 -36.69 -7.55
C ASP A 262 -16.45 -36.46 -7.51
N VAL A 263 -15.90 -35.72 -8.50
CA VAL A 263 -14.49 -35.41 -8.56
C VAL A 263 -14.18 -34.25 -7.65
N GLN A 264 -13.37 -34.50 -6.62
CA GLN A 264 -12.94 -33.46 -5.66
C GLN A 264 -11.76 -32.65 -6.22
N MET A 265 -11.69 -31.37 -5.90
CA MET A 265 -10.62 -30.47 -6.32
C MET A 265 -9.81 -30.01 -5.10
N VAL A 266 -8.56 -30.43 -5.02
CA VAL A 266 -7.66 -30.10 -3.92
C VAL A 266 -6.65 -29.07 -4.38
N THR A 267 -6.57 -27.93 -3.72
CA THR A 267 -5.64 -26.85 -4.06
C THR A 267 -4.93 -26.29 -2.83
N ASN A 268 -3.65 -26.14 -2.95
CA ASN A 268 -2.76 -25.56 -1.92
C ASN A 268 -2.28 -24.14 -2.33
N GLY A 269 -3.12 -23.35 -3.01
CA GLY A 269 -2.82 -21.96 -3.32
C GLY A 269 -1.96 -21.74 -4.57
N VAL A 270 -2.12 -22.57 -5.61
CA VAL A 270 -1.51 -22.31 -6.92
C VAL A 270 -1.87 -20.94 -7.44
N LYS A 271 -0.90 -20.17 -7.88
CA LYS A 271 -1.03 -18.75 -8.26
C LYS A 271 -2.20 -18.42 -9.17
N HIS A 272 -2.53 -19.28 -10.11
CA HIS A 272 -3.58 -19.08 -11.13
C HIS A 272 -4.79 -19.99 -10.97
N LEU A 273 -4.71 -21.03 -10.12
CA LEU A 273 -5.79 -21.96 -9.81
C LEU A 273 -6.07 -22.02 -8.31
N GLY A 274 -6.12 -20.87 -7.70
CA GLY A 274 -6.48 -20.75 -6.29
C GLY A 274 -7.94 -21.17 -6.06
N TRP A 275 -8.25 -21.48 -4.82
CA TRP A 275 -9.58 -21.87 -4.33
C TRP A 275 -10.75 -21.05 -4.93
N THR A 276 -10.59 -19.72 -5.00
CA THR A 276 -11.63 -18.82 -5.54
C THR A 276 -11.87 -19.00 -7.03
N VAL A 277 -10.84 -19.34 -7.81
CA VAL A 277 -10.95 -19.58 -9.25
C VAL A 277 -11.68 -20.90 -9.48
N LEU A 278 -11.27 -21.96 -8.78
CA LEU A 278 -11.91 -23.26 -8.89
C LEU A 278 -13.38 -23.19 -8.47
N TYR A 279 -13.70 -22.52 -7.37
CA TYR A 279 -15.08 -22.34 -6.92
C TYR A 279 -15.95 -21.59 -7.94
N TYR A 280 -15.37 -20.65 -8.70
CA TYR A 280 -16.10 -19.92 -9.73
C TYR A 280 -16.42 -20.80 -10.97
N TYR A 281 -15.44 -21.61 -11.41
CA TYR A 281 -15.61 -22.43 -12.62
C TYR A 281 -16.25 -23.78 -12.36
N TYR A 282 -16.14 -24.32 -11.14
CA TYR A 282 -16.62 -25.64 -10.74
C TYR A 282 -17.44 -25.54 -9.43
N PRO A 283 -18.58 -24.84 -9.47
CA PRO A 283 -19.36 -24.57 -8.26
C PRO A 283 -20.02 -25.86 -7.69
N ASP A 284 -20.18 -26.88 -8.49
CA ASP A 284 -20.83 -28.14 -8.13
C ASP A 284 -19.84 -29.20 -7.59
N ASN A 285 -18.53 -28.95 -7.75
CA ASN A 285 -17.49 -29.83 -7.24
C ASN A 285 -17.05 -29.41 -5.83
N GLU A 286 -16.73 -30.38 -5.01
CA GLU A 286 -16.14 -30.11 -3.70
C GLU A 286 -14.70 -29.62 -3.86
N ILE A 287 -14.41 -28.45 -3.28
CA ILE A 287 -13.09 -27.82 -3.34
C ILE A 287 -12.46 -27.83 -1.96
N VAL A 288 -11.37 -28.58 -1.82
CA VAL A 288 -10.58 -28.70 -0.59
C VAL A 288 -9.38 -27.77 -0.68
N ASN A 289 -9.24 -26.89 0.33
CA ASN A 289 -8.08 -26.02 0.44
C ASN A 289 -7.02 -26.69 1.33
N GLY A 290 -6.06 -27.36 0.69
CA GLY A 290 -5.03 -28.10 1.40
C GLY A 290 -4.20 -28.98 0.46
N ASP A 291 -3.45 -29.91 1.05
CA ASP A 291 -2.64 -30.86 0.31
C ASP A 291 -3.48 -32.07 -0.15
N TYR A 292 -2.96 -32.82 -1.12
CA TYR A 292 -3.64 -33.99 -1.72
C TYR A 292 -4.06 -35.06 -0.70
N ASN A 293 -3.35 -35.18 0.43
CA ASN A 293 -3.67 -36.09 1.52
C ASN A 293 -4.94 -35.71 2.30
N GLN A 294 -5.54 -34.57 2.00
CA GLN A 294 -6.82 -34.12 2.52
C GLN A 294 -7.99 -34.41 1.58
N ALA A 295 -7.72 -35.07 0.44
CA ALA A 295 -8.77 -35.58 -0.41
C ALA A 295 -9.56 -36.68 0.32
N GLU A 296 -10.87 -36.58 0.28
CA GLU A 296 -11.79 -37.57 0.85
C GLU A 296 -12.46 -38.43 -0.23
N SER A 297 -12.35 -37.97 -1.49
CA SER A 297 -12.90 -38.69 -2.67
C SER A 297 -11.88 -39.63 -3.27
N ASP A 298 -12.35 -40.75 -3.82
CA ASP A 298 -11.54 -41.70 -4.59
C ASP A 298 -11.03 -41.11 -5.92
N ARG A 299 -11.58 -39.97 -6.34
CA ARG A 299 -11.17 -39.25 -7.55
C ARG A 299 -10.96 -37.78 -7.23
N PHE A 300 -9.76 -37.28 -7.45
CA PHE A 300 -9.47 -35.87 -7.21
C PHE A 300 -8.42 -35.30 -8.16
N TRP A 301 -8.57 -33.99 -8.46
CA TRP A 301 -7.54 -33.16 -9.03
C TRP A 301 -6.72 -32.51 -7.91
N SER A 302 -5.41 -32.63 -7.99
CA SER A 302 -4.50 -31.93 -7.09
C SER A 302 -3.80 -30.80 -7.81
N PHE A 303 -3.97 -29.59 -7.32
CA PHE A 303 -3.38 -28.35 -7.82
C PHE A 303 -2.42 -27.82 -6.77
N THR A 304 -1.17 -28.21 -6.84
CA THR A 304 -0.14 -27.74 -5.91
C THR A 304 0.93 -26.92 -6.65
N PRO A 305 1.56 -25.90 -6.02
CA PRO A 305 2.65 -25.14 -6.63
C PRO A 305 3.84 -26.02 -7.01
N ASP A 306 4.08 -27.03 -6.22
CA ASP A 306 5.07 -28.07 -6.44
C ASP A 306 4.32 -29.34 -6.81
N ALA A 307 4.68 -29.95 -7.91
CA ALA A 307 4.18 -31.28 -8.25
C ALA A 307 4.31 -32.20 -7.02
N MET A 308 3.36 -33.12 -6.84
CA MET A 308 3.51 -34.14 -5.81
C MET A 308 4.92 -34.74 -5.91
N SER A 309 5.60 -34.92 -4.80
CA SER A 309 6.89 -35.56 -4.82
C SER A 309 6.78 -36.97 -5.37
N ASP A 310 7.83 -37.48 -6.01
CA ASP A 310 7.86 -38.84 -6.53
C ASP A 310 7.45 -39.89 -5.46
N GLU A 311 7.79 -39.57 -4.18
CA GLU A 311 7.44 -40.40 -3.04
C GLU A 311 5.92 -40.37 -2.74
N ALA A 312 5.28 -39.22 -2.89
CA ALA A 312 3.84 -39.06 -2.72
C ALA A 312 3.06 -39.77 -3.87
N VAL A 313 3.54 -39.65 -5.12
CA VAL A 313 2.97 -40.34 -6.27
C VAL A 313 3.11 -41.86 -6.08
N ALA A 314 4.27 -42.32 -5.65
CA ALA A 314 4.49 -43.76 -5.39
C ALA A 314 3.59 -44.29 -4.26
N GLY A 315 3.37 -43.48 -3.19
CA GLY A 315 2.44 -43.80 -2.11
C GLY A 315 1.00 -43.98 -2.62
N LEU A 316 0.49 -43.01 -3.36
CA LEU A 316 -0.85 -43.09 -3.97
C LEU A 316 -0.99 -44.33 -4.93
N GLN A 317 0.04 -44.60 -5.72
CA GLN A 317 0.06 -45.77 -6.58
C GLN A 317 0.05 -47.10 -5.82
N GLN A 318 0.72 -47.17 -4.66
CA GLN A 318 0.66 -48.32 -3.76
C GLN A 318 -0.73 -48.50 -3.15
N ASP A 319 -1.44 -47.39 -2.90
CA ASP A 319 -2.81 -47.40 -2.40
C ASP A 319 -3.85 -47.65 -3.48
N GLY A 320 -3.41 -47.94 -4.75
CA GLY A 320 -4.27 -48.30 -5.87
C GLY A 320 -4.68 -47.16 -6.77
N TYR A 321 -4.24 -45.94 -6.51
CA TYR A 321 -4.56 -44.79 -7.36
C TYR A 321 -3.74 -44.79 -8.67
N ARG A 322 -4.40 -44.43 -9.76
CA ARG A 322 -3.75 -44.06 -11.01
C ARG A 322 -3.48 -42.56 -11.02
N VAL A 323 -2.22 -42.16 -10.95
CA VAL A 323 -1.82 -40.76 -10.99
C VAL A 323 -1.37 -40.39 -12.41
N THR A 324 -2.01 -39.39 -13.01
CA THR A 324 -1.63 -38.81 -14.29
C THR A 324 -1.09 -37.42 -14.08
N ASP A 325 0.13 -37.16 -14.51
CA ASP A 325 0.79 -35.87 -14.40
C ASP A 325 0.52 -35.00 -15.64
N TYR A 326 0.06 -33.77 -15.39
CA TYR A 326 -0.19 -32.72 -16.40
C TYR A 326 0.72 -31.50 -16.18
N GLY A 327 1.83 -31.66 -15.49
CA GLY A 327 2.81 -30.62 -15.19
C GLY A 327 2.52 -29.84 -13.90
N GLN A 328 1.62 -28.87 -13.93
CA GLN A 328 1.26 -28.09 -12.73
C GLN A 328 0.07 -28.66 -11.94
N MET A 329 -0.47 -29.76 -12.39
CA MET A 329 -1.56 -30.46 -11.74
C MET A 329 -1.45 -31.98 -11.97
N GLN A 330 -2.02 -32.70 -11.05
CA GLN A 330 -2.04 -34.18 -11.12
C GLN A 330 -3.46 -34.65 -10.85
N LEU A 331 -3.93 -35.56 -11.65
CA LEU A 331 -5.20 -36.24 -11.43
C LEU A 331 -4.92 -37.60 -10.80
N ALA A 332 -5.43 -37.83 -9.61
CA ALA A 332 -5.45 -39.13 -8.96
C ALA A 332 -6.84 -39.74 -9.10
N GLN A 333 -6.92 -40.99 -9.48
CA GLN A 333 -8.15 -41.78 -9.65
C GLN A 333 -7.92 -43.16 -9.05
N TYR A 334 -8.81 -43.56 -8.16
CA TYR A 334 -8.84 -44.90 -7.60
C TYR A 334 -9.43 -45.90 -8.58
#